data_4b385e007faa89be72b55f22c00bde18
#
_entry.id   4b385e007faa89be72b55f22c00bde18
#
_cell.length_a   1.000
_cell.length_b   1.000
_cell.length_c   1.000
_cell.angle_alpha   90.00
_cell.angle_beta   90.00
_cell.angle_gamma   90.00
#
_symmetry.space_group_name_H-M   'P 1'
#
loop_
_entity.id
_entity.type
_entity.pdbx_description
1 polymer ?
#
loop_
_entity_poly.entity_id
_entity_poly.type
_entity_poly.pdbx_seq_one_letter_code
_entity_poly.pdbx_strand_id
1 'polypeptide(L)'
;MLRLFNNRNFIFLLAISFGLLLPQPAVWTKSLMMPALALVMTLATINVSNDYFLKPRAILIPSLSGILMTYVVLGGAILAASAWLIADHNLWIGFVLIASVPPAVAVIPFTAILEGNVSHTLSGTVAAYLAALVFMPLMFWIFIGTSFADPYKLIRIMLLLIVLPLILSRIILYFHLQDRIEPVRGLLTDWGFFIVLYSMIGVNRDLIFSQPQLIAPIALVVFAATFVLGFIIEKIDVLFKGDKKNMISIVLLGTLKNQGIAGGLAIALFEKEAALPSAVYSVFMIVYIMWLDLRRRFTSGVRSKE
;
A
#
# COMPACT_ATOMS: atom_id res chain seq x y z
N MET A 1 28.66 -0.55 7.85
CA MET A 1 27.71 -1.65 7.51
C MET A 1 26.37 -1.50 8.23
N LEU A 2 26.30 -1.33 9.55
CA LEU A 2 25.02 -1.24 10.30
C LEU A 2 24.06 -0.12 9.81
N ARG A 3 24.56 1.01 9.32
CA ARG A 3 23.70 2.10 8.78
C ARG A 3 22.94 1.72 7.51
N LEU A 4 23.43 0.77 6.70
CA LEU A 4 22.74 0.31 5.49
C LEU A 4 21.51 -0.54 5.84
N PHE A 5 21.59 -1.39 6.87
CA PHE A 5 20.48 -2.22 7.33
C PHE A 5 19.39 -1.44 8.09
N ASN A 6 19.61 -0.14 8.32
CA ASN A 6 18.60 0.79 8.83
C ASN A 6 18.05 1.72 7.75
N ASN A 7 18.48 1.54 6.48
CA ASN A 7 17.99 2.33 5.37
C ASN A 7 16.86 1.58 4.65
N ARG A 8 15.66 2.12 4.71
CA ARG A 8 14.45 1.55 4.09
C ARG A 8 14.63 1.19 2.61
N ASN A 9 15.21 2.09 1.83
CA ASN A 9 15.40 1.88 0.40
C ASN A 9 16.36 0.71 0.14
N PHE A 10 17.40 0.59 0.95
CA PHE A 10 18.33 -0.54 0.87
C PHE A 10 17.65 -1.86 1.23
N ILE A 11 16.84 -1.89 2.32
CA ILE A 11 16.09 -3.08 2.74
C ILE A 11 15.11 -3.52 1.65
N PHE A 12 14.43 -2.58 1.00
CA PHE A 12 13.49 -2.90 -0.09
C PHE A 12 14.20 -3.40 -1.35
N LEU A 13 15.32 -2.77 -1.74
CA LEU A 13 16.16 -3.26 -2.83
C LEU A 13 16.72 -4.66 -2.53
N LEU A 14 17.10 -4.89 -1.29
CA LEU A 14 17.57 -6.21 -0.83
C LEU A 14 16.46 -7.26 -0.93
N ALA A 15 15.22 -6.91 -0.54
CA ALA A 15 14.06 -7.81 -0.65
C ALA A 15 13.77 -8.19 -2.11
N ILE A 16 13.81 -7.20 -3.01
CA ILE A 16 13.64 -7.42 -4.46
C ILE A 16 14.75 -8.32 -5.01
N SER A 17 16.00 -7.96 -4.72
CA SER A 17 17.17 -8.69 -5.22
C SER A 17 17.18 -10.13 -4.72
N PHE A 18 16.92 -10.35 -3.43
CA PHE A 18 16.86 -11.70 -2.85
C PHE A 18 15.66 -12.49 -3.38
N GLY A 19 14.50 -11.85 -3.56
CA GLY A 19 13.33 -12.50 -4.16
C GLY A 19 13.61 -13.02 -5.58
N LEU A 20 14.36 -12.27 -6.37
CA LEU A 20 14.74 -12.67 -7.73
C LEU A 20 15.89 -13.67 -7.79
N LEU A 21 16.90 -13.54 -6.92
CA LEU A 21 18.12 -14.34 -6.98
C LEU A 21 18.05 -15.60 -6.13
N LEU A 22 17.36 -15.56 -4.99
CA LEU A 22 17.26 -16.64 -3.99
C LEU A 22 15.78 -16.92 -3.66
N PRO A 23 14.99 -17.46 -4.60
CA PRO A 23 13.56 -17.65 -4.41
C PRO A 23 13.20 -18.83 -3.49
N GLN A 24 14.11 -19.81 -3.28
CA GLN A 24 13.80 -21.02 -2.55
C GLN A 24 13.28 -20.77 -1.12
N PRO A 25 13.89 -19.90 -0.28
CA PRO A 25 13.36 -19.61 1.04
C PRO A 25 12.02 -18.87 1.04
N ALA A 26 11.61 -18.26 -0.11
CA ALA A 26 10.33 -17.57 -0.21
C ALA A 26 9.12 -18.49 0.02
N VAL A 27 9.28 -19.78 -0.27
CA VAL A 27 8.25 -20.80 0.01
C VAL A 27 7.96 -20.90 1.52
N TRP A 28 8.97 -20.75 2.36
CA TRP A 28 8.81 -20.78 3.82
C TRP A 28 8.38 -19.44 4.39
N THR A 29 8.96 -18.34 3.90
CA THR A 29 8.61 -17.00 4.37
C THR A 29 7.20 -16.55 3.93
N LYS A 30 6.59 -17.24 2.95
CA LYS A 30 5.18 -17.08 2.59
C LYS A 30 4.24 -17.19 3.80
N SER A 31 4.49 -18.13 4.71
CA SER A 31 3.68 -18.32 5.92
C SER A 31 3.85 -17.16 6.93
N LEU A 32 4.98 -16.45 6.88
CA LEU A 32 5.28 -15.30 7.72
C LEU A 32 4.69 -13.99 7.19
N MET A 33 4.17 -13.95 5.96
CA MET A 33 3.65 -12.71 5.37
C MET A 33 2.51 -12.11 6.19
N MET A 34 1.51 -12.92 6.57
CA MET A 34 0.37 -12.43 7.35
C MET A 34 0.76 -11.92 8.74
N PRO A 35 1.55 -12.66 9.54
CA PRO A 35 2.07 -12.12 10.80
C PRO A 35 2.92 -10.86 10.63
N ALA A 36 3.79 -10.81 9.62
CA ALA A 36 4.61 -9.64 9.33
C ALA A 36 3.74 -8.41 8.97
N LEU A 37 2.71 -8.61 8.13
CA LEU A 37 1.75 -7.56 7.81
C LEU A 37 0.98 -7.09 9.05
N ALA A 38 0.47 -8.00 9.89
CA ALA A 38 -0.22 -7.63 11.11
C ALA A 38 0.67 -6.82 12.06
N LEU A 39 1.95 -7.19 12.17
CA LEU A 39 2.95 -6.43 12.94
C LEU A 39 3.13 -5.02 12.34
N VAL A 40 3.42 -4.92 11.05
CA VAL A 40 3.60 -3.65 10.35
C VAL A 40 2.38 -2.75 10.50
N MET A 41 1.18 -3.31 10.36
CA MET A 41 -0.09 -2.59 10.52
C MET A 41 -0.27 -2.09 11.96
N THR A 42 0.08 -2.91 12.96
CA THR A 42 0.04 -2.52 14.38
C THR A 42 0.97 -1.34 14.63
N LEU A 43 2.22 -1.43 14.19
CA LEU A 43 3.23 -0.39 14.36
C LEU A 43 2.85 0.92 13.65
N ALA A 44 2.20 0.84 12.51
CA ALA A 44 1.72 2.01 11.79
C ALA A 44 0.56 2.71 12.48
N THR A 45 -0.36 1.95 13.07
CA THR A 45 -1.57 2.49 13.71
C THR A 45 -1.33 3.03 15.12
N ILE A 46 -0.18 2.78 15.74
CA ILE A 46 0.23 3.43 17.00
C ILE A 46 0.22 4.97 16.88
N ASN A 47 0.57 5.52 15.72
CA ASN A 47 0.60 6.96 15.49
C ASN A 47 -0.78 7.63 15.41
N VAL A 48 -1.86 6.85 15.33
CA VAL A 48 -3.22 7.38 15.31
C VAL A 48 -3.61 7.78 16.73
N SER A 49 -3.64 9.09 17.02
CA SER A 49 -4.08 9.61 18.31
C SER A 49 -5.54 9.25 18.60
N ASN A 50 -5.87 9.04 19.88
CA ASN A 50 -7.26 8.84 20.31
C ASN A 50 -8.12 10.09 20.05
N ASP A 51 -7.53 11.30 20.09
CA ASP A 51 -8.20 12.56 19.78
C ASP A 51 -8.80 12.59 18.36
N TYR A 52 -8.24 11.80 17.44
CA TYR A 52 -8.79 11.62 16.11
C TYR A 52 -10.27 11.23 16.15
N PHE A 53 -10.63 10.31 17.03
CA PHE A 53 -12.01 9.80 17.15
C PHE A 53 -12.93 10.78 17.90
N LEU A 54 -12.39 11.79 18.59
CA LEU A 54 -13.14 12.75 19.39
C LEU A 54 -13.53 14.03 18.63
N LYS A 55 -12.95 14.28 17.43
CA LYS A 55 -13.19 15.51 16.63
C LYS A 55 -13.78 15.19 15.25
N PRO A 56 -14.99 14.63 15.14
CA PRO A 56 -15.54 14.12 13.89
C PRO A 56 -15.67 15.18 12.79
N ARG A 57 -15.95 16.44 13.12
CA ARG A 57 -16.10 17.53 12.13
C ARG A 57 -14.77 17.88 11.44
N ALA A 58 -13.66 17.88 12.17
CA ALA A 58 -12.35 18.23 11.63
C ALA A 58 -11.80 17.15 10.70
N ILE A 59 -12.23 15.89 10.88
CA ILE A 59 -11.76 14.74 10.12
C ILE A 59 -12.68 14.34 8.97
N LEU A 60 -13.90 14.89 8.89
CA LEU A 60 -14.91 14.45 7.91
C LEU A 60 -14.42 14.64 6.46
N ILE A 61 -13.96 15.84 6.10
CA ILE A 61 -13.48 16.15 4.75
C ILE A 61 -12.25 15.31 4.39
N PRO A 62 -11.18 15.24 5.22
CA PRO A 62 -10.05 14.35 4.98
C PRO A 62 -10.46 12.87 4.86
N SER A 63 -11.39 12.39 5.67
CA SER A 63 -11.88 11.02 5.65
C SER A 63 -12.61 10.70 4.35
N LEU A 64 -13.54 11.55 3.93
CA LEU A 64 -14.27 11.40 2.68
C LEU A 64 -13.33 11.48 1.47
N SER A 65 -12.37 12.40 1.47
CA SER A 65 -11.38 12.51 0.40
C SER A 65 -10.50 11.24 0.33
N GLY A 66 -10.07 10.68 1.47
CA GLY A 66 -9.30 9.45 1.51
C GLY A 66 -10.06 8.25 0.95
N ILE A 67 -11.33 8.08 1.32
CA ILE A 67 -12.19 7.03 0.77
C ILE A 67 -12.39 7.22 -0.73
N LEU A 68 -12.75 8.44 -1.16
CA LEU A 68 -12.99 8.76 -2.56
C LEU A 68 -11.74 8.51 -3.42
N MET A 69 -10.59 9.06 -2.99
CA MET A 69 -9.34 8.91 -3.73
C MET A 69 -8.88 7.46 -3.81
N THR A 70 -9.02 6.73 -2.71
CA THR A 70 -8.57 5.33 -2.65
C THR A 70 -9.46 4.39 -3.45
N TYR A 71 -10.77 4.43 -3.27
CA TYR A 71 -11.68 3.41 -3.83
C TYR A 71 -12.30 3.83 -5.15
N VAL A 72 -12.71 5.09 -5.28
CA VAL A 72 -13.37 5.56 -6.50
C VAL A 72 -12.34 5.97 -7.54
N VAL A 73 -11.41 6.87 -7.20
CA VAL A 73 -10.46 7.40 -8.17
C VAL A 73 -9.41 6.35 -8.52
N LEU A 74 -8.60 5.91 -7.55
CA LEU A 74 -7.54 4.94 -7.80
C LEU A 74 -8.09 3.55 -8.09
N GLY A 75 -9.02 3.06 -7.27
CA GLY A 75 -9.66 1.75 -7.48
C GLY A 75 -10.37 1.67 -8.83
N GLY A 76 -11.16 2.68 -9.18
CA GLY A 76 -11.82 2.78 -10.48
C GLY A 76 -10.84 2.86 -11.65
N ALA A 77 -9.77 3.65 -11.53
CA ALA A 77 -8.74 3.74 -12.57
C ALA A 77 -8.01 2.40 -12.78
N ILE A 78 -7.66 1.69 -11.70
CA ILE A 78 -7.04 0.37 -11.76
C ILE A 78 -7.98 -0.62 -12.45
N LEU A 79 -9.25 -0.70 -12.04
CA LEU A 79 -10.22 -1.61 -12.64
C LEU A 79 -10.48 -1.30 -14.11
N ALA A 80 -10.63 -0.03 -14.46
CA ALA A 80 -10.86 0.37 -15.86
C ALA A 80 -9.64 0.03 -16.74
N ALA A 81 -8.43 0.36 -16.30
CA ALA A 81 -7.22 0.06 -17.06
C ALA A 81 -6.97 -1.46 -17.17
N SER A 82 -7.16 -2.21 -16.07
CA SER A 82 -6.98 -3.66 -16.10
C SER A 82 -8.05 -4.39 -16.91
N ALA A 83 -9.31 -3.94 -16.87
CA ALA A 83 -10.36 -4.52 -17.71
C ALA A 83 -10.08 -4.39 -19.21
N TRP A 84 -9.33 -3.35 -19.60
CA TRP A 84 -8.96 -3.13 -21.00
C TRP A 84 -7.67 -3.84 -21.41
N LEU A 85 -6.69 -3.98 -20.49
CA LEU A 85 -5.34 -4.46 -20.82
C LEU A 85 -5.07 -5.91 -20.40
N ILE A 86 -5.85 -6.46 -19.46
CA ILE A 86 -5.58 -7.76 -18.84
C ILE A 86 -6.64 -8.77 -19.28
N ALA A 87 -6.22 -9.75 -20.07
CA ALA A 87 -7.08 -10.85 -20.50
C ALA A 87 -7.01 -12.07 -19.54
N ASP A 88 -5.94 -12.23 -18.80
CA ASP A 88 -5.75 -13.33 -17.85
C ASP A 88 -6.61 -13.13 -16.59
N HIS A 89 -7.43 -14.16 -16.26
CA HIS A 89 -8.38 -14.10 -15.16
C HIS A 89 -7.70 -14.00 -13.78
N ASN A 90 -6.59 -14.67 -13.56
CA ASN A 90 -5.87 -14.62 -12.28
C ASN A 90 -5.22 -13.25 -12.07
N LEU A 91 -4.66 -12.66 -13.13
CA LEU A 91 -4.15 -11.30 -13.08
C LEU A 91 -5.27 -10.27 -12.86
N TRP A 92 -6.44 -10.46 -13.48
CA TRP A 92 -7.63 -9.64 -13.23
C TRP A 92 -8.02 -9.69 -11.74
N ILE A 93 -8.11 -10.89 -11.15
CA ILE A 93 -8.34 -11.06 -9.70
C ILE A 93 -7.31 -10.27 -8.91
N GLY A 94 -6.03 -10.32 -9.27
CA GLY A 94 -4.97 -9.55 -8.63
C GLY A 94 -5.23 -8.05 -8.66
N PHE A 95 -5.71 -7.50 -9.76
CA PHE A 95 -6.07 -6.08 -9.86
C PHE A 95 -7.34 -5.73 -9.09
N VAL A 96 -8.34 -6.60 -9.04
CA VAL A 96 -9.52 -6.43 -8.17
C VAL A 96 -9.10 -6.38 -6.70
N LEU A 97 -8.17 -7.25 -6.29
CA LEU A 97 -7.58 -7.22 -4.95
C LEU A 97 -6.90 -5.87 -4.67
N ILE A 98 -6.04 -5.41 -5.59
CA ILE A 98 -5.36 -4.11 -5.45
C ILE A 98 -6.38 -2.96 -5.38
N ALA A 99 -7.40 -2.97 -6.22
CA ALA A 99 -8.44 -1.93 -6.21
C ALA A 99 -9.22 -1.90 -4.88
N SER A 100 -9.44 -3.06 -4.26
CA SER A 100 -10.24 -3.23 -3.04
C SER A 100 -9.52 -2.89 -1.74
N VAL A 101 -8.18 -3.03 -1.67
CA VAL A 101 -7.42 -2.80 -0.43
C VAL A 101 -7.30 -1.31 -0.09
N PRO A 102 -7.07 -0.96 1.20
CA PRO A 102 -6.86 0.41 1.63
C PRO A 102 -5.51 0.98 1.14
N PRO A 103 -5.21 2.27 1.41
CA PRO A 103 -3.94 2.88 1.04
C PRO A 103 -2.74 2.17 1.68
N ALA A 104 -1.57 2.34 1.08
CA ALA A 104 -0.32 1.87 1.68
C ALA A 104 -0.10 2.51 3.06
N VAL A 105 0.38 1.72 4.02
CA VAL A 105 0.76 2.24 5.36
C VAL A 105 1.81 3.35 5.26
N ALA A 106 2.67 3.24 4.27
CA ALA A 106 3.77 4.17 4.02
C ALA A 106 3.32 5.57 3.53
N VAL A 107 2.04 5.78 3.16
CA VAL A 107 1.57 7.11 2.70
C VAL A 107 1.76 8.19 3.76
N ILE A 108 1.61 7.86 5.05
CA ILE A 108 1.76 8.83 6.15
C ILE A 108 3.20 9.35 6.27
N PRO A 109 4.24 8.50 6.44
CA PRO A 109 5.62 8.97 6.47
C PRO A 109 6.06 9.60 5.14
N PHE A 110 5.56 9.13 3.99
CA PHE A 110 5.86 9.79 2.70
C PHE A 110 5.24 11.18 2.59
N THR A 111 4.04 11.38 3.13
CA THR A 111 3.46 12.72 3.23
C THR A 111 4.35 13.67 4.03
N ALA A 112 4.92 13.21 5.14
CA ALA A 112 5.84 14.01 5.95
C ALA A 112 7.14 14.34 5.18
N ILE A 113 7.73 13.36 4.50
CA ILE A 113 8.94 13.54 3.68
C ILE A 113 8.69 14.55 2.54
N LEU A 114 7.52 14.48 1.91
CA LEU A 114 7.13 15.36 0.82
C LEU A 114 6.56 16.72 1.31
N GLU A 115 6.56 16.98 2.63
CA GLU A 115 6.02 18.18 3.27
C GLU A 115 4.53 18.43 3.01
N GLY A 116 3.76 17.34 2.86
CA GLY A 116 2.31 17.37 2.73
C GLY A 116 1.58 17.56 4.06
N ASN A 117 0.25 17.52 4.02
CA ASN A 117 -0.59 17.57 5.22
C ASN A 117 -0.74 16.19 5.85
N VAL A 118 0.13 15.89 6.83
CA VAL A 118 0.14 14.60 7.53
C VAL A 118 -1.19 14.29 8.23
N SER A 119 -1.84 15.32 8.82
CA SER A 119 -3.13 15.13 9.48
C SER A 119 -4.23 14.74 8.49
N HIS A 120 -4.24 15.35 7.30
CA HIS A 120 -5.15 14.99 6.21
C HIS A 120 -4.93 13.54 5.76
N THR A 121 -3.67 13.18 5.48
CA THR A 121 -3.31 11.82 5.05
C THR A 121 -3.66 10.78 6.12
N LEU A 122 -3.37 11.07 7.40
CA LEU A 122 -3.69 10.18 8.50
C LEU A 122 -5.20 9.93 8.58
N SER A 123 -5.99 11.03 8.55
CA SER A 123 -7.45 10.97 8.58
C SER A 123 -8.03 10.15 7.42
N GLY A 124 -7.58 10.46 6.20
CA GLY A 124 -7.98 9.74 5.00
C GLY A 124 -7.60 8.27 5.03
N THR A 125 -6.40 7.96 5.51
CA THR A 125 -5.92 6.58 5.63
C THR A 125 -6.75 5.78 6.63
N VAL A 126 -6.97 6.29 7.84
CA VAL A 126 -7.77 5.60 8.86
C VAL A 126 -9.19 5.34 8.37
N ALA A 127 -9.82 6.36 7.77
CA ALA A 127 -11.16 6.21 7.22
C ALA A 127 -11.21 5.17 6.09
N ALA A 128 -10.21 5.16 5.20
CA ALA A 128 -10.12 4.17 4.13
C ALA A 128 -9.90 2.74 4.67
N TYR A 129 -9.14 2.57 5.77
CA TYR A 129 -8.99 1.27 6.42
C TYR A 129 -10.29 0.76 7.03
N LEU A 130 -11.08 1.62 7.67
CA LEU A 130 -12.40 1.26 8.19
C LEU A 130 -13.37 0.96 7.04
N ALA A 131 -13.35 1.77 5.99
CA ALA A 131 -14.15 1.57 4.79
C ALA A 131 -13.78 0.27 4.04
N ALA A 132 -12.53 -0.22 4.15
CA ALA A 132 -12.10 -1.48 3.55
C ALA A 132 -12.96 -2.67 4.02
N LEU A 133 -13.44 -2.64 5.27
CA LEU A 133 -14.30 -3.70 5.82
C LEU A 133 -15.61 -3.88 5.01
N VAL A 134 -16.03 -2.84 4.31
CA VAL A 134 -17.20 -2.86 3.42
C VAL A 134 -16.77 -2.96 1.95
N PHE A 135 -15.82 -2.13 1.53
CA PHE A 135 -15.41 -2.06 0.13
C PHE A 135 -14.75 -3.35 -0.39
N MET A 136 -13.96 -4.04 0.42
CA MET A 136 -13.30 -5.27 -0.01
C MET A 136 -14.32 -6.40 -0.32
N PRO A 137 -15.24 -6.76 0.59
CA PRO A 137 -16.28 -7.76 0.29
C PRO A 137 -17.16 -7.35 -0.89
N LEU A 138 -17.52 -6.07 -0.97
CA LEU A 138 -18.36 -5.54 -2.05
C LEU A 138 -17.66 -5.65 -3.42
N MET A 139 -16.40 -5.25 -3.53
CA MET A 139 -15.60 -5.37 -4.76
C MET A 139 -15.44 -6.83 -5.17
N PHE A 140 -15.20 -7.74 -4.22
CA PHE A 140 -15.11 -9.16 -4.50
C PHE A 140 -16.43 -9.70 -5.04
N TRP A 141 -17.54 -9.35 -4.42
CA TRP A 141 -18.87 -9.77 -4.88
C TRP A 141 -19.21 -9.26 -6.29
N ILE A 142 -18.90 -7.99 -6.57
CA ILE A 142 -19.19 -7.36 -7.87
C ILE A 142 -18.29 -7.89 -8.99
N PHE A 143 -16.98 -8.01 -8.76
CA PHE A 143 -16.00 -8.22 -9.82
C PHE A 143 -15.45 -9.65 -9.91
N ILE A 144 -15.56 -10.46 -8.86
CA ILE A 144 -15.15 -11.87 -8.84
C ILE A 144 -16.38 -12.78 -8.79
N GLY A 145 -17.50 -12.25 -8.25
CA GLY A 145 -18.78 -12.96 -8.20
C GLY A 145 -18.84 -14.06 -7.14
N THR A 146 -19.82 -14.95 -7.30
CA THR A 146 -20.03 -16.11 -6.39
C THR A 146 -18.98 -17.21 -6.53
N SER A 147 -18.09 -17.09 -7.52
CA SER A 147 -16.94 -17.99 -7.70
C SER A 147 -15.88 -17.83 -6.60
N PHE A 148 -16.02 -16.81 -5.75
CA PHE A 148 -15.16 -16.64 -4.58
C PHE A 148 -15.49 -17.71 -3.54
N ALA A 149 -14.61 -18.69 -3.45
CA ALA A 149 -14.87 -19.97 -2.76
C ALA A 149 -15.02 -19.86 -1.23
N ASP A 150 -14.53 -18.78 -0.59
CA ASP A 150 -14.52 -18.70 0.88
C ASP A 150 -14.63 -17.25 1.43
N PRO A 151 -15.86 -16.67 1.50
CA PRO A 151 -16.08 -15.36 2.10
C PRO A 151 -15.67 -15.29 3.58
N TYR A 152 -15.80 -16.38 4.32
CA TYR A 152 -15.40 -16.41 5.73
C TYR A 152 -13.89 -16.27 5.91
N LYS A 153 -13.12 -16.89 5.03
CA LYS A 153 -11.66 -16.76 5.02
C LYS A 153 -11.23 -15.32 4.70
N LEU A 154 -11.90 -14.66 3.75
CA LEU A 154 -11.69 -13.24 3.48
C LEU A 154 -11.93 -12.38 4.73
N ILE A 155 -13.11 -12.52 5.35
CA ILE A 155 -13.47 -11.76 6.55
C ILE A 155 -12.46 -12.02 7.67
N ARG A 156 -12.08 -13.28 7.89
CA ARG A 156 -11.07 -13.64 8.90
C ARG A 156 -9.72 -12.93 8.65
N ILE A 157 -9.25 -12.91 7.41
CA ILE A 157 -7.99 -12.24 7.05
C ILE A 157 -8.13 -10.72 7.23
N MET A 158 -9.25 -10.13 6.85
CA MET A 158 -9.52 -8.70 7.06
C MET A 158 -9.52 -8.33 8.56
N LEU A 159 -10.14 -9.15 9.40
CA LEU A 159 -10.11 -8.98 10.86
C LEU A 159 -8.68 -9.06 11.39
N LEU A 160 -7.87 -9.99 10.92
CA LEU A 160 -6.47 -10.16 11.31
C LEU A 160 -5.55 -9.02 10.83
N LEU A 161 -5.82 -8.43 9.66
CA LEU A 161 -4.95 -7.42 9.06
C LEU A 161 -5.41 -5.98 9.29
N ILE A 162 -6.66 -5.76 9.67
CA ILE A 162 -7.22 -4.41 9.88
C ILE A 162 -7.66 -4.23 11.34
N VAL A 163 -8.57 -5.09 11.82
CA VAL A 163 -9.18 -4.89 13.15
C VAL A 163 -8.21 -5.24 14.27
N LEU A 164 -7.55 -6.39 14.20
CA LEU A 164 -6.59 -6.81 15.22
C LEU A 164 -5.43 -5.82 15.40
N PRO A 165 -4.77 -5.32 14.34
CA PRO A 165 -3.75 -4.27 14.48
C PRO A 165 -4.25 -2.98 15.13
N LEU A 166 -5.48 -2.55 14.79
CA LEU A 166 -6.10 -1.39 15.43
C LEU A 166 -6.27 -1.61 16.94
N ILE A 167 -6.78 -2.78 17.34
CA ILE A 167 -6.94 -3.12 18.76
C ILE A 167 -5.59 -3.20 19.46
N LEU A 168 -4.61 -3.91 18.89
CA LEU A 168 -3.28 -4.05 19.46
C LEU A 168 -2.58 -2.70 19.63
N SER A 169 -2.72 -1.81 18.65
CA SER A 169 -2.17 -0.46 18.77
C SER A 169 -2.80 0.34 19.92
N ARG A 170 -4.10 0.19 20.16
CA ARG A 170 -4.77 0.85 21.33
C ARG A 170 -4.29 0.26 22.65
N ILE A 171 -4.10 -1.05 22.73
CA ILE A 171 -3.53 -1.72 23.91
C ILE A 171 -2.12 -1.20 24.18
N ILE A 172 -1.27 -1.10 23.17
CA ILE A 172 0.09 -0.54 23.28
C ILE A 172 0.07 0.90 23.84
N LEU A 173 -0.85 1.74 23.32
CA LEU A 173 -1.01 3.12 23.79
C LEU A 173 -1.56 3.18 25.22
N TYR A 174 -2.51 2.33 25.57
CA TYR A 174 -3.08 2.27 26.91
C TYR A 174 -2.03 1.94 27.98
N PHE A 175 -1.12 1.01 27.67
CA PHE A 175 -0.02 0.63 28.59
C PHE A 175 1.23 1.52 28.46
N HIS A 176 1.17 2.63 27.71
CA HIS A 176 2.29 3.54 27.48
C HIS A 176 3.56 2.84 26.96
N LEU A 177 3.41 1.79 26.14
CA LEU A 177 4.51 1.04 25.57
C LEU A 177 5.08 1.68 24.30
N GLN A 178 4.43 2.70 23.73
CA GLN A 178 4.86 3.39 22.51
C GLN A 178 6.27 3.95 22.64
N ASP A 179 6.65 4.52 23.79
CA ASP A 179 7.97 5.12 24.01
C ASP A 179 9.09 4.08 23.96
N ARG A 180 8.81 2.83 24.34
CA ARG A 180 9.76 1.71 24.26
C ARG A 180 9.86 1.15 22.85
N ILE A 181 8.80 1.21 22.09
CA ILE A 181 8.72 0.68 20.72
C ILE A 181 9.28 1.69 19.71
N GLU A 182 9.11 3.00 19.95
CA GLU A 182 9.51 4.07 19.03
C GLU A 182 10.94 3.95 18.48
N PRO A 183 11.98 3.66 19.29
CA PRO A 183 13.35 3.56 18.80
C PRO A 183 13.57 2.44 17.76
N VAL A 184 12.78 1.37 17.82
CA VAL A 184 12.91 0.19 16.94
C VAL A 184 11.78 0.07 15.93
N ARG A 185 10.73 0.90 16.05
CA ARG A 185 9.53 0.84 15.23
C ARG A 185 9.82 0.90 13.74
N GLY A 186 10.65 1.85 13.31
CA GLY A 186 11.03 2.00 11.90
C GLY A 186 11.70 0.74 11.36
N LEU A 187 12.66 0.22 12.11
CA LEU A 187 13.42 -0.98 11.76
C LEU A 187 12.50 -2.22 11.64
N LEU A 188 11.64 -2.42 12.64
CA LEU A 188 10.67 -3.54 12.63
C LEU A 188 9.68 -3.43 11.47
N THR A 189 9.23 -2.21 11.15
CA THR A 189 8.35 -1.95 10.01
C THR A 189 9.04 -2.29 8.68
N ASP A 190 10.27 -1.83 8.48
CA ASP A 190 11.01 -2.02 7.24
C ASP A 190 11.38 -3.50 7.03
N TRP A 191 11.78 -4.22 8.07
CA TRP A 191 12.05 -5.66 7.99
C TRP A 191 10.77 -6.50 7.88
N GLY A 192 9.66 -6.06 8.46
CA GLY A 192 8.34 -6.65 8.20
C GLY A 192 7.96 -6.54 6.74
N PHE A 193 8.15 -5.37 6.13
CA PHE A 193 7.95 -5.19 4.69
C PHE A 193 8.94 -5.99 3.84
N PHE A 194 10.19 -6.18 4.30
CA PHE A 194 11.15 -7.06 3.63
C PHE A 194 10.58 -8.47 3.46
N ILE A 195 10.06 -9.07 4.55
CA ILE A 195 9.47 -10.41 4.51
C ILE A 195 8.35 -10.48 3.48
N VAL A 196 7.46 -9.49 3.48
CA VAL A 196 6.32 -9.45 2.57
C VAL A 196 6.77 -9.33 1.11
N LEU A 197 7.61 -8.33 0.81
CA LEU A 197 8.08 -8.04 -0.54
C LEU A 197 8.95 -9.19 -1.10
N TYR A 198 9.87 -9.69 -0.29
CA TYR A 198 10.69 -10.86 -0.62
C TYR A 198 9.84 -12.07 -0.98
N SER A 199 8.85 -12.40 -0.11
CA SER A 199 7.99 -13.57 -0.34
C SER A 199 7.14 -13.42 -1.60
N MET A 200 6.57 -12.22 -1.84
CA MET A 200 5.77 -11.95 -3.05
C MET A 200 6.58 -12.10 -4.32
N ILE A 201 7.78 -11.53 -4.36
CA ILE A 201 8.65 -11.59 -5.54
C ILE A 201 9.20 -13.00 -5.71
N GLY A 202 9.68 -13.63 -4.64
CA GLY A 202 10.28 -14.96 -4.70
C GLY A 202 9.29 -16.04 -5.16
N VAL A 203 8.05 -16.01 -4.67
CA VAL A 203 7.00 -16.95 -5.11
C VAL A 203 6.65 -16.76 -6.59
N ASN A 204 6.73 -15.53 -7.11
CA ASN A 204 6.40 -15.20 -8.50
C ASN A 204 7.62 -15.14 -9.43
N ARG A 205 8.82 -15.41 -8.92
CA ARG A 205 10.09 -15.28 -9.67
C ARG A 205 10.07 -16.04 -10.99
N ASP A 206 9.61 -17.28 -10.96
CA ASP A 206 9.59 -18.13 -12.18
C ASP A 206 8.61 -17.58 -13.23
N LEU A 207 7.46 -17.04 -12.82
CA LEU A 207 6.54 -16.36 -13.73
C LEU A 207 7.15 -15.08 -14.32
N ILE A 208 7.85 -14.29 -13.51
CA ILE A 208 8.51 -13.06 -13.96
C ILE A 208 9.51 -13.36 -15.09
N PHE A 209 10.29 -14.44 -14.96
CA PHE A 209 11.33 -14.78 -15.96
C PHE A 209 10.82 -15.65 -17.10
N SER A 210 9.86 -16.54 -16.87
CA SER A 210 9.34 -17.44 -17.91
C SER A 210 8.25 -16.82 -18.78
N GLN A 211 7.54 -15.82 -18.27
CA GLN A 211 6.41 -15.17 -18.97
C GLN A 211 6.52 -13.63 -18.93
N PRO A 212 7.60 -13.05 -19.49
CA PRO A 212 7.81 -11.59 -19.46
C PRO A 212 6.70 -10.82 -20.20
N GLN A 213 5.96 -11.47 -21.11
CA GLN A 213 4.81 -10.89 -21.81
C GLN A 213 3.66 -10.53 -20.85
N LEU A 214 3.56 -11.15 -19.65
CA LEU A 214 2.58 -10.78 -18.64
C LEU A 214 2.98 -9.51 -17.88
N ILE A 215 4.27 -9.23 -17.79
CA ILE A 215 4.78 -8.09 -17.01
C ILE A 215 4.46 -6.77 -17.70
N ALA A 216 4.55 -6.71 -19.03
CA ALA A 216 4.33 -5.47 -19.78
C ALA A 216 2.91 -4.87 -19.57
N PRO A 217 1.80 -5.61 -19.74
CA PRO A 217 0.47 -5.07 -19.48
C PRO A 217 0.26 -4.73 -17.99
N ILE A 218 0.80 -5.54 -17.06
CA ILE A 218 0.75 -5.21 -15.63
C ILE A 218 1.47 -3.89 -15.36
N ALA A 219 2.69 -3.74 -15.86
CA ALA A 219 3.49 -2.52 -15.69
C ALA A 219 2.78 -1.29 -16.27
N LEU A 220 2.09 -1.44 -17.42
CA LEU A 220 1.34 -0.35 -18.04
C LEU A 220 0.15 0.10 -17.17
N VAL A 221 -0.65 -0.84 -16.64
CA VAL A 221 -1.73 -0.53 -15.68
C VAL A 221 -1.18 0.19 -14.47
N VAL A 222 -0.10 -0.32 -13.87
CA VAL A 222 0.51 0.24 -12.67
C VAL A 222 1.12 1.62 -12.94
N PHE A 223 1.80 1.81 -14.08
CA PHE A 223 2.32 3.12 -14.50
C PHE A 223 1.19 4.14 -14.65
N ALA A 224 0.09 3.74 -15.30
CA ALA A 224 -1.08 4.60 -15.45
C ALA A 224 -1.69 4.97 -14.09
N ALA A 225 -1.83 4.01 -13.17
CA ALA A 225 -2.41 4.20 -11.84
C ALA A 225 -1.51 5.03 -10.89
N THR A 226 -0.20 5.08 -11.12
CA THR A 226 0.74 5.86 -10.29
C THR A 226 1.12 7.18 -10.95
N PHE A 227 1.88 7.14 -12.06
CA PHE A 227 2.46 8.34 -12.67
C PHE A 227 1.42 9.18 -13.41
N VAL A 228 0.59 8.54 -14.28
CA VAL A 228 -0.39 9.28 -15.08
C VAL A 228 -1.50 9.82 -14.18
N LEU A 229 -2.08 8.98 -13.34
CA LEU A 229 -3.15 9.38 -12.42
C LEU A 229 -2.66 10.43 -11.42
N GLY A 230 -1.47 10.25 -10.84
CA GLY A 230 -0.87 11.23 -9.95
C GLY A 230 -0.69 12.60 -10.61
N PHE A 231 -0.22 12.63 -11.86
CA PHE A 231 -0.12 13.86 -12.64
C PHE A 231 -1.49 14.51 -12.91
N ILE A 232 -2.51 13.70 -13.24
CA ILE A 232 -3.89 14.19 -13.46
C ILE A 232 -4.45 14.81 -12.17
N ILE A 233 -4.29 14.12 -11.03
CA ILE A 233 -4.74 14.62 -9.71
C ILE A 233 -4.08 15.97 -9.39
N GLU A 234 -2.76 16.09 -9.57
CA GLU A 234 -2.05 17.35 -9.38
C GLU A 234 -2.58 18.47 -10.26
N LYS A 235 -2.84 18.20 -11.55
CA LYS A 235 -3.36 19.20 -12.49
C LYS A 235 -4.76 19.66 -12.12
N ILE A 236 -5.62 18.74 -11.69
CA ILE A 236 -6.97 19.05 -11.24
C ILE A 236 -6.91 19.93 -9.98
N ASP A 237 -6.08 19.59 -8.99
CA ASP A 237 -5.94 20.36 -7.76
C ASP A 237 -5.45 21.79 -8.03
N VAL A 238 -4.45 21.95 -8.92
CA VAL A 238 -3.97 23.28 -9.34
C VAL A 238 -5.08 24.09 -10.03
N LEU A 239 -5.91 23.46 -10.86
CA LEU A 239 -7.04 24.12 -11.53
C LEU A 239 -8.07 24.66 -10.52
N PHE A 240 -8.32 23.90 -9.45
CA PHE A 240 -9.22 24.31 -8.36
C PHE A 240 -8.55 25.18 -7.28
N LYS A 241 -7.30 25.59 -7.48
CA LYS A 241 -6.51 26.40 -6.53
C LYS A 241 -6.41 25.76 -5.15
N GLY A 242 -6.25 24.44 -5.11
CA GLY A 242 -6.08 23.69 -3.88
C GLY A 242 -4.82 24.06 -3.10
N ASP A 243 -4.81 23.73 -1.82
CA ASP A 243 -3.62 23.92 -0.97
C ASP A 243 -2.55 22.86 -1.28
N LYS A 244 -1.33 23.31 -1.58
CA LYS A 244 -0.22 22.46 -1.99
C LYS A 244 0.06 21.29 -1.02
N LYS A 245 -0.11 21.51 0.28
CA LYS A 245 0.11 20.45 1.28
C LYS A 245 -0.98 19.38 1.22
N ASN A 246 -2.23 19.82 1.05
CA ASN A 246 -3.37 18.90 0.88
C ASN A 246 -3.27 18.14 -0.45
N MET A 247 -2.83 18.82 -1.52
CA MET A 247 -2.58 18.16 -2.83
C MET A 247 -1.65 16.95 -2.69
N ILE A 248 -0.52 17.10 -1.99
CA ILE A 248 0.41 15.98 -1.76
C ILE A 248 -0.31 14.80 -1.08
N SER A 249 -1.14 15.09 -0.06
CA SER A 249 -1.92 14.06 0.63
C SER A 249 -2.90 13.35 -0.30
N ILE A 250 -3.63 14.11 -1.12
CA ILE A 250 -4.61 13.60 -2.08
C ILE A 250 -3.91 12.74 -3.17
N VAL A 251 -2.77 13.20 -3.69
CA VAL A 251 -1.96 12.43 -4.66
C VAL A 251 -1.53 11.09 -4.08
N LEU A 252 -0.98 11.07 -2.86
CA LEU A 252 -0.51 9.83 -2.25
C LEU A 252 -1.66 8.86 -1.93
N LEU A 253 -2.81 9.37 -1.44
CA LEU A 253 -4.01 8.57 -1.21
C LEU A 253 -4.64 8.05 -2.52
N GLY A 254 -4.48 8.80 -3.60
CA GLY A 254 -5.00 8.49 -4.93
C GLY A 254 -4.04 7.72 -5.85
N THR A 255 -2.85 7.33 -5.37
CA THR A 255 -1.87 6.60 -6.19
C THR A 255 -1.22 5.41 -5.50
N LEU A 256 -1.39 5.25 -4.18
CA LEU A 256 -0.68 4.22 -3.41
C LEU A 256 -1.64 3.30 -2.66
N LYS A 257 -1.65 2.03 -3.03
CA LYS A 257 -2.40 0.94 -2.40
C LYS A 257 -1.53 0.08 -1.49
N ASN A 258 -2.13 -0.61 -0.55
CA ASN A 258 -1.42 -1.56 0.31
C ASN A 258 -1.15 -2.87 -0.43
N GLN A 259 -0.04 -2.90 -1.14
CA GLN A 259 0.37 -4.07 -1.93
C GLN A 259 0.64 -5.30 -1.06
N GLY A 260 1.04 -5.10 0.19
CA GLY A 260 1.23 -6.18 1.15
C GLY A 260 -0.08 -6.92 1.44
N ILE A 261 -1.17 -6.18 1.72
CA ILE A 261 -2.49 -6.79 1.92
C ILE A 261 -2.98 -7.43 0.63
N ALA A 262 -2.89 -6.75 -0.52
CA ALA A 262 -3.37 -7.29 -1.80
C ALA A 262 -2.62 -8.57 -2.20
N GLY A 263 -1.28 -8.56 -2.16
CA GLY A 263 -0.47 -9.73 -2.47
C GLY A 263 -0.61 -10.86 -1.43
N GLY A 264 -0.74 -10.51 -0.15
CA GLY A 264 -1.00 -11.47 0.91
C GLY A 264 -2.35 -12.18 0.74
N LEU A 265 -3.41 -11.44 0.42
CA LEU A 265 -4.73 -12.00 0.11
C LEU A 265 -4.68 -12.87 -1.16
N ALA A 266 -3.99 -12.39 -2.21
CA ALA A 266 -3.82 -13.15 -3.45
C ALA A 266 -3.21 -14.53 -3.18
N ILE A 267 -2.10 -14.57 -2.45
CA ILE A 267 -1.40 -15.82 -2.11
C ILE A 267 -2.22 -16.72 -1.17
N ALA A 268 -3.03 -16.13 -0.29
CA ALA A 268 -3.80 -16.87 0.70
C ALA A 268 -5.11 -17.46 0.15
N LEU A 269 -5.72 -16.80 -0.84
CA LEU A 269 -7.09 -17.06 -1.29
C LEU A 269 -7.17 -17.56 -2.73
N PHE A 270 -6.15 -17.27 -3.56
CA PHE A 270 -6.16 -17.50 -4.99
C PHE A 270 -4.87 -18.18 -5.46
N GLU A 271 -4.75 -18.38 -6.77
CA GLU A 271 -3.54 -18.87 -7.40
C GLU A 271 -2.40 -17.83 -7.30
N LYS A 272 -1.15 -18.31 -7.35
CA LYS A 272 0.04 -17.47 -7.16
C LYS A 272 0.11 -16.32 -8.17
N GLU A 273 -0.41 -16.52 -9.38
CA GLU A 273 -0.46 -15.53 -10.47
C GLU A 273 -1.21 -14.26 -10.05
N ALA A 274 -2.25 -14.38 -9.21
CA ALA A 274 -3.00 -13.24 -8.69
C ALA A 274 -2.16 -12.30 -7.80
N ALA A 275 -1.02 -12.75 -7.28
CA ALA A 275 -0.11 -11.90 -6.51
C ALA A 275 0.88 -11.12 -7.39
N LEU A 276 1.04 -11.49 -8.66
CA LEU A 276 2.00 -10.85 -9.57
C LEU A 276 1.75 -9.34 -9.79
N PRO A 277 0.50 -8.87 -9.99
CA PRO A 277 0.22 -7.44 -10.08
C PRO A 277 0.68 -6.65 -8.83
N SER A 278 0.46 -7.19 -7.62
CA SER A 278 0.91 -6.55 -6.38
C SER A 278 2.43 -6.52 -6.25
N ALA A 279 3.13 -7.57 -6.69
CA ALA A 279 4.59 -7.61 -6.70
C ALA A 279 5.17 -6.52 -7.63
N VAL A 280 4.66 -6.41 -8.86
CA VAL A 280 5.07 -5.38 -9.82
C VAL A 280 4.73 -3.98 -9.29
N TYR A 281 3.52 -3.78 -8.76
CA TYR A 281 3.12 -2.50 -8.20
C TYR A 281 4.01 -2.05 -7.04
N SER A 282 4.47 -2.99 -6.20
CA SER A 282 5.39 -2.67 -5.10
C SER A 282 6.69 -2.05 -5.60
N VAL A 283 7.23 -2.54 -6.70
CA VAL A 283 8.43 -1.97 -7.34
C VAL A 283 8.12 -0.56 -7.87
N PHE A 284 7.02 -0.40 -8.61
CA PHE A 284 6.62 0.91 -9.15
C PHE A 284 6.34 1.92 -8.04
N MET A 285 5.75 1.52 -6.93
CA MET A 285 5.50 2.37 -5.78
C MET A 285 6.80 2.99 -5.24
N ILE A 286 7.86 2.20 -5.11
CA ILE A 286 9.18 2.68 -4.65
C ILE A 286 9.73 3.69 -5.65
N VAL A 287 9.72 3.36 -6.95
CA VAL A 287 10.22 4.24 -8.02
C VAL A 287 9.42 5.55 -8.07
N TYR A 288 8.09 5.46 -7.94
CA TYR A 288 7.20 6.61 -7.96
C TYR A 288 7.47 7.58 -6.80
N ILE A 289 7.66 7.05 -5.59
CA ILE A 289 7.97 7.88 -4.41
C ILE A 289 9.33 8.54 -4.54
N MET A 290 10.33 7.80 -5.01
CA MET A 290 11.66 8.37 -5.29
C MET A 290 11.59 9.48 -6.33
N TRP A 291 10.78 9.30 -7.38
CA TRP A 291 10.55 10.31 -8.41
C TRP A 291 9.87 11.56 -7.85
N LEU A 292 8.82 11.39 -6.99
CA LEU A 292 8.14 12.53 -6.34
C LEU A 292 9.10 13.32 -5.45
N ASP A 293 9.93 12.65 -4.65
CA ASP A 293 10.91 13.33 -3.78
C ASP A 293 11.98 14.08 -4.62
N LEU A 294 12.50 13.43 -5.65
CA LEU A 294 13.48 14.05 -6.57
C LEU A 294 12.88 15.30 -7.26
N ARG A 295 11.69 15.15 -7.84
CA ARG A 295 10.99 16.26 -8.50
C ARG A 295 10.75 17.43 -7.56
N ARG A 296 10.39 17.16 -6.29
CA ARG A 296 10.22 18.18 -5.28
C ARG A 296 11.52 18.95 -5.01
N ARG A 297 12.63 18.26 -4.84
CA ARG A 297 13.95 18.87 -4.62
C ARG A 297 14.35 19.81 -5.75
N PHE A 298 14.05 19.45 -6.98
CA PHE A 298 14.31 20.31 -8.14
C PHE A 298 13.39 21.55 -8.19
N THR A 299 12.11 21.38 -7.83
CA THR A 299 11.13 22.49 -7.88
C THR A 299 11.25 23.47 -6.70
N SER A 300 11.70 23.02 -5.53
CA SER A 300 11.85 23.87 -4.34
C SER A 300 13.15 24.66 -4.29
N GLY A 301 14.05 24.51 -5.27
CA GLY A 301 15.29 25.29 -5.35
C GLY A 301 16.25 25.06 -4.17
N VAL A 302 16.04 23.99 -3.39
CA VAL A 302 16.95 23.60 -2.30
C VAL A 302 18.21 23.01 -2.96
N ARG A 303 19.13 23.89 -3.39
CA ARG A 303 20.53 23.53 -3.54
C ARG A 303 20.97 22.97 -2.19
N SER A 304 21.45 21.72 -2.20
CA SER A 304 22.20 21.15 -1.10
C SER A 304 23.23 22.18 -0.63
N LYS A 305 23.06 22.77 0.53
CA LYS A 305 24.18 23.25 1.29
C LYS A 305 24.77 21.99 1.92
N GLU A 306 25.84 21.52 1.31
CA GLU A 306 26.80 20.60 1.87
C GLU A 306 27.32 21.12 3.23
#